data_f58c29e500ad69f4241e4153c71b0594
#
_entry.id   f58c29e500ad69f4241e4153c71b0594
#
_cell.length_a   1.000
_cell.length_b   1.000
_cell.length_c   1.000
_cell.angle_alpha   90.00
_cell.angle_beta   90.00
_cell.angle_gamma   90.00
#
_symmetry.space_group_name_H-M   'P 1'
#
loop_
_entity.id
_entity.type
_entity.pdbx_description
1 polymer ?
#
loop_
_entity_poly.entity_id
_entity_poly.type
_entity_poly.pdbx_seq_one_letter_code
_entity_poly.pdbx_strand_id
1 'polypeptide(L)'
;MIERLSKAKYQLVLFITIQCTRLSVRFTLFTPLNKKEFIMMRPLNALLTALVLTGSVFTGTAFAEAPMVKTQAPGYYRMMLGDFEVTAISDGTVKLPMLKLLTNTKPEAVAAALKKGFLKELVETSVNTYLVNTGSKLVLIDTGAAGLFGPTLGNMLSNLQAAGYKPEQVDEIYITHMHADHVGGLMEKSALAFPNATLRINKADTDYWLSEANMNAAPEGAKGFFQGAMASVNPYVAAGKLSTFDSNTELVPGVRAVAAFGHTPGHTVYAVESKGEKLLLWGDLMHVAAIQFEKPSVTIQFDTNSTQAEKNRKKAFAEAAKEGYIVGLTHVAFPGLGHLRAAPGGKGYTWVPLNYSSLK
;
A
#
# COMPACT_ATOMS: atom_id res chain seq x y z
N MET A 1 14.83 39.77 55.38
CA MET A 1 15.13 41.06 54.75
C MET A 1 16.12 40.79 53.64
N ILE A 2 15.63 40.27 52.49
CA ILE A 2 16.38 40.12 51.26
C ILE A 2 15.40 40.30 50.14
N GLU A 3 15.73 41.17 49.23
CA GLU A 3 14.94 41.71 48.13
C GLU A 3 14.66 40.71 47.05
N ARG A 4 13.49 40.83 46.50
CA ARG A 4 13.12 40.23 45.19
C ARG A 4 13.35 41.25 44.08
N LEU A 5 14.29 41.00 43.22
CA LEU A 5 14.43 41.71 41.95
C LEU A 5 13.55 41.03 40.89
N SER A 6 12.54 41.78 40.48
CA SER A 6 11.65 41.43 39.36
C SER A 6 12.38 41.54 38.04
N LYS A 7 12.44 40.46 37.27
CA LYS A 7 12.87 40.48 35.87
C LYS A 7 11.70 40.88 34.97
N ALA A 8 11.74 42.09 34.44
CA ALA A 8 10.85 42.52 33.38
C ALA A 8 11.20 41.75 32.09
N LYS A 9 10.23 41.00 31.55
CA LYS A 9 10.32 40.38 30.22
C LYS A 9 9.88 41.41 29.18
N TYR A 10 10.74 41.69 28.22
CA TYR A 10 10.38 42.46 27.04
C TYR A 10 9.80 41.48 26.01
N GLN A 11 8.62 41.79 25.47
CA GLN A 11 8.00 41.05 24.38
C GLN A 11 8.11 41.89 23.11
N LEU A 12 8.84 41.37 22.13
CA LEU A 12 8.94 41.99 20.81
C LEU A 12 7.73 41.52 19.96
N VAL A 13 6.87 42.48 19.60
CA VAL A 13 5.75 42.22 18.69
C VAL A 13 6.11 42.80 17.32
N LEU A 14 6.27 41.92 16.33
CA LEU A 14 6.55 42.29 14.96
C LEU A 14 5.24 42.37 14.17
N PHE A 15 4.85 43.51 13.69
CA PHE A 15 3.77 43.71 12.73
C PHE A 15 4.35 43.89 11.33
N ILE A 16 4.07 43.01 10.42
CA ILE A 16 4.39 43.16 8.99
C ILE A 16 3.10 43.49 8.26
N THR A 17 3.01 44.70 7.73
CA THR A 17 1.91 45.09 6.85
C THR A 17 2.48 45.20 5.41
N ILE A 18 1.97 44.36 4.49
CA ILE A 18 2.35 44.42 3.08
C ILE A 18 1.31 45.24 2.33
N GLN A 19 1.70 46.44 1.88
CA GLN A 19 0.94 47.20 0.90
C GLN A 19 1.70 47.20 -0.43
N CYS A 20 0.99 47.02 -1.51
CA CYS A 20 1.46 46.59 -2.85
C CYS A 20 2.35 47.58 -3.64
N THR A 21 2.92 48.63 -3.04
CA THR A 21 3.78 49.57 -3.80
C THR A 21 5.04 50.09 -3.09
N ARG A 22 5.25 49.87 -1.79
CA ARG A 22 6.52 50.20 -1.12
C ARG A 22 6.70 49.42 0.18
N LEU A 23 7.85 48.76 0.31
CA LEU A 23 8.29 48.14 1.56
C LEU A 23 8.89 49.22 2.44
N SER A 24 8.25 49.53 3.59
CA SER A 24 8.85 50.39 4.60
C SER A 24 8.85 49.65 5.94
N VAL A 25 10.03 49.52 6.52
CA VAL A 25 10.20 48.94 7.87
C VAL A 25 10.35 50.10 8.82
N ARG A 26 9.38 50.27 9.73
CA ARG A 26 9.49 51.25 10.83
C ARG A 26 9.74 50.50 12.12
N PHE A 27 10.83 50.85 12.78
CA PHE A 27 11.09 50.40 14.14
C PHE A 27 10.58 51.48 15.12
N THR A 28 9.67 51.13 16.01
CA THR A 28 9.23 51.99 17.08
C THR A 28 9.58 51.33 18.42
N LEU A 29 10.53 51.87 19.12
CA LEU A 29 10.88 51.47 20.49
C LEU A 29 10.06 52.32 21.47
N PHE A 30 9.20 51.70 22.24
CA PHE A 30 8.55 52.32 23.38
C PHE A 30 9.34 52.01 24.64
N THR A 31 9.89 53.11 25.23
CA THR A 31 10.35 53.09 26.63
C THR A 31 9.32 53.79 27.48
N PRO A 32 8.96 53.32 28.66
CA PRO A 32 8.11 54.08 29.58
C PRO A 32 8.91 55.23 30.19
N LEU A 33 8.54 56.44 29.81
CA LEU A 33 9.11 57.67 30.38
C LEU A 33 8.51 57.94 31.73
N ASN A 34 9.37 58.01 32.78
CA ASN A 34 9.05 58.61 34.06
C ASN A 34 9.29 60.10 33.95
N LYS A 35 8.32 60.90 34.44
CA LYS A 35 8.33 62.34 34.39
C LYS A 35 9.51 62.90 35.19
N LYS A 36 10.40 63.65 34.54
CA LYS A 36 10.96 64.95 34.89
C LYS A 36 12.26 65.14 34.10
N GLU A 37 12.30 66.35 33.57
CA GLU A 37 13.42 67.15 33.05
C GLU A 37 13.43 67.38 31.54
N PHE A 38 12.96 68.60 31.22
CA PHE A 38 13.13 69.28 29.96
C PHE A 38 14.52 69.91 29.96
N ILE A 39 15.44 69.46 29.13
CA ILE A 39 16.65 70.18 28.77
C ILE A 39 16.61 70.43 27.25
N MET A 40 16.57 71.71 26.92
CA MET A 40 16.62 72.24 25.57
C MET A 40 18.03 72.09 25.02
N MET A 41 18.20 71.27 23.98
CA MET A 41 19.44 71.21 23.17
C MET A 41 19.21 71.84 21.82
N ARG A 42 20.06 72.82 21.48
CA ARG A 42 20.13 73.58 20.24
C ARG A 42 20.50 72.71 19.06
N PRO A 43 20.05 72.97 17.82
CA PRO A 43 20.41 72.16 16.66
C PRO A 43 21.85 72.47 16.18
N LEU A 44 22.70 71.48 16.09
CA LEU A 44 24.00 71.55 15.50
C LEU A 44 23.88 71.11 14.04
N ASN A 45 24.08 72.06 13.09
CA ASN A 45 24.14 71.74 11.66
C ASN A 45 25.39 70.90 11.39
N ALA A 46 25.22 69.67 11.00
CA ALA A 46 26.29 68.86 10.39
C ALA A 46 25.99 68.66 8.92
N LEU A 47 26.79 69.29 8.08
CA LEU A 47 26.85 69.16 6.65
C LEU A 47 27.42 67.78 6.33
N LEU A 48 26.61 66.84 5.86
CA LEU A 48 27.09 65.54 5.38
C LEU A 48 26.99 65.50 3.86
N THR A 49 28.16 65.48 3.23
CA THR A 49 28.41 65.32 1.82
C THR A 49 27.79 64.04 1.27
N ALA A 50 26.87 64.17 0.33
CA ALA A 50 26.26 63.04 -0.35
C ALA A 50 27.28 62.40 -1.33
N LEU A 51 27.82 61.24 -0.96
CA LEU A 51 28.56 60.39 -1.87
C LEU A 51 27.55 59.53 -2.63
N VAL A 52 27.26 59.88 -3.88
CA VAL A 52 26.43 59.09 -4.78
C VAL A 52 27.25 57.88 -5.23
N LEU A 53 27.14 56.78 -4.54
CA LEU A 53 27.55 55.45 -5.04
C LEU A 53 26.43 54.95 -5.95
N THR A 54 26.62 55.05 -7.26
CA THR A 54 25.85 54.32 -8.27
C THR A 54 26.17 52.83 -8.14
N GLY A 55 25.59 52.17 -7.12
CA GLY A 55 25.55 50.75 -7.04
C GLY A 55 24.51 50.23 -8.05
N SER A 56 24.95 49.60 -9.14
CA SER A 56 24.11 48.85 -10.05
C SER A 56 23.42 47.75 -9.22
N VAL A 57 22.14 47.97 -8.89
CA VAL A 57 21.30 46.93 -8.31
C VAL A 57 21.08 45.91 -9.43
N PHE A 58 21.93 44.88 -9.47
CA PHE A 58 21.58 43.65 -10.18
C PHE A 58 20.34 43.07 -9.44
N THR A 59 19.16 43.40 -9.94
CA THR A 59 17.94 42.65 -9.65
C THR A 59 18.09 41.31 -10.31
N GLY A 60 18.89 40.42 -9.73
CA GLY A 60 18.82 39.00 -10.01
C GLY A 60 17.39 38.58 -9.67
N THR A 61 16.63 38.23 -10.71
CA THR A 61 15.37 37.52 -10.50
C THR A 61 15.73 36.24 -9.77
N ALA A 62 15.60 36.24 -8.43
CA ALA A 62 15.62 35.02 -7.66
C ALA A 62 14.40 34.22 -8.12
N PHE A 63 14.61 33.31 -9.05
CA PHE A 63 13.61 32.26 -9.31
C PHE A 63 13.47 31.51 -8.00
N ALA A 64 12.32 31.66 -7.36
CA ALA A 64 11.98 30.85 -6.22
C ALA A 64 11.99 29.40 -6.67
N GLU A 65 12.95 28.60 -6.18
CA GLU A 65 12.96 27.17 -6.44
C GLU A 65 11.64 26.60 -5.92
N ALA A 66 10.96 25.81 -6.77
CA ALA A 66 9.79 25.06 -6.36
C ALA A 66 10.28 23.77 -5.66
N PRO A 67 10.20 23.67 -4.33
CA PRO A 67 10.69 22.50 -3.61
C PRO A 67 9.91 21.25 -4.03
N MET A 68 10.63 20.18 -4.36
CA MET A 68 10.01 18.91 -4.70
C MET A 68 9.51 18.21 -3.44
N VAL A 69 8.25 17.75 -3.46
CA VAL A 69 7.69 16.84 -2.45
C VAL A 69 8.15 15.43 -2.81
N LYS A 70 9.22 14.95 -2.20
CA LYS A 70 9.86 13.66 -2.51
C LYS A 70 9.22 12.46 -1.76
N THR A 71 7.94 12.56 -1.43
CA THR A 71 7.17 11.51 -0.78
C THR A 71 6.00 11.09 -1.67
N GLN A 72 5.71 9.80 -1.72
CA GLN A 72 4.55 9.29 -2.43
C GLN A 72 3.28 9.57 -1.63
N ALA A 73 2.14 9.74 -2.33
CA ALA A 73 0.83 9.75 -1.69
C ALA A 73 0.56 8.41 -0.99
N PRO A 74 -0.27 8.37 0.08
CA PRO A 74 -0.66 7.11 0.72
C PRO A 74 -1.23 6.11 -0.28
N GLY A 75 -0.81 4.85 -0.18
CA GLY A 75 -1.15 3.78 -1.10
C GLY A 75 -2.50 3.14 -0.76
N TYR A 76 -3.61 3.87 -0.85
CA TYR A 76 -4.94 3.29 -0.77
C TYR A 76 -5.87 3.85 -1.86
N TYR A 77 -6.80 3.00 -2.29
CA TYR A 77 -7.88 3.36 -3.23
C TYR A 77 -9.18 2.76 -2.71
N ARG A 78 -10.27 3.53 -2.76
CA ARG A 78 -11.55 3.14 -2.18
C ARG A 78 -12.67 3.18 -3.20
N MET A 79 -13.57 2.18 -3.13
CA MET A 79 -14.78 2.12 -3.95
C MET A 79 -15.94 1.54 -3.14
N MET A 80 -17.15 1.78 -3.60
CA MET A 80 -18.32 1.04 -3.14
C MET A 80 -18.55 -0.18 -4.02
N LEU A 81 -19.01 -1.28 -3.41
CA LEU A 81 -19.53 -2.49 -4.05
C LEU A 81 -20.92 -2.74 -3.46
N GLY A 82 -21.95 -2.25 -4.09
CA GLY A 82 -23.27 -2.18 -3.47
C GLY A 82 -23.23 -1.39 -2.16
N ASP A 83 -23.60 -2.03 -1.05
CA ASP A 83 -23.55 -1.42 0.29
C ASP A 83 -22.18 -1.61 1.00
N PHE A 84 -21.24 -2.34 0.41
CA PHE A 84 -19.92 -2.59 0.99
C PHE A 84 -18.89 -1.55 0.53
N GLU A 85 -18.05 -1.10 1.46
CA GLU A 85 -16.89 -0.28 1.12
C GLU A 85 -15.68 -1.19 0.94
N VAL A 86 -15.04 -1.13 -0.23
CA VAL A 86 -13.81 -1.88 -0.54
C VAL A 86 -12.66 -0.91 -0.65
N THR A 87 -11.60 -1.16 0.13
CA THR A 87 -10.36 -0.37 0.08
C THR A 87 -9.21 -1.27 -0.36
N ALA A 88 -8.65 -1.03 -1.54
CA ALA A 88 -7.36 -1.59 -1.91
C ALA A 88 -6.25 -0.87 -1.16
N ILE A 89 -5.29 -1.62 -0.62
CA ILE A 89 -4.17 -1.11 0.19
C ILE A 89 -2.87 -1.66 -0.40
N SER A 90 -1.93 -0.79 -0.74
CA SER A 90 -0.62 -1.19 -1.25
C SER A 90 0.32 -1.51 -0.08
N ASP A 91 0.98 -2.67 -0.14
CA ASP A 91 2.13 -2.96 0.73
C ASP A 91 3.45 -2.43 0.14
N GLY A 92 3.45 -2.11 -1.14
CA GLY A 92 4.60 -1.64 -1.90
C GLY A 92 4.86 -2.48 -3.14
N THR A 93 6.11 -2.48 -3.61
CA THR A 93 6.55 -3.24 -4.78
C THR A 93 7.84 -3.99 -4.50
N VAL A 94 8.03 -5.12 -5.19
CA VAL A 94 9.27 -5.90 -5.17
C VAL A 94 9.73 -6.19 -6.60
N LYS A 95 11.05 -6.22 -6.83
CA LYS A 95 11.61 -6.53 -8.16
C LYS A 95 11.92 -8.01 -8.27
N LEU A 96 11.23 -8.71 -9.17
CA LEU A 96 11.35 -10.15 -9.36
C LEU A 96 11.92 -10.51 -10.74
N PRO A 97 12.83 -11.52 -10.82
CA PRO A 97 13.47 -11.96 -12.05
C PRO A 97 12.54 -12.89 -12.87
N MET A 98 11.52 -12.35 -13.51
CA MET A 98 10.44 -13.12 -14.14
C MET A 98 10.90 -14.05 -15.26
N LEU A 99 12.02 -13.76 -15.95
CA LEU A 99 12.61 -14.68 -16.90
C LEU A 99 13.04 -16.02 -16.29
N LYS A 100 13.39 -16.01 -14.99
CA LYS A 100 13.80 -17.22 -14.26
C LYS A 100 12.61 -17.88 -13.57
N LEU A 101 11.64 -17.09 -13.12
CA LEU A 101 10.52 -17.56 -12.28
C LEU A 101 9.38 -18.17 -13.11
N LEU A 102 9.09 -17.60 -14.28
CA LEU A 102 8.00 -18.12 -15.12
C LEU A 102 8.38 -19.43 -15.78
N THR A 103 7.45 -20.38 -15.75
CA THR A 103 7.61 -21.74 -16.25
C THR A 103 6.53 -22.07 -17.30
N ASN A 104 6.61 -23.23 -17.93
CA ASN A 104 5.74 -23.62 -19.05
C ASN A 104 5.75 -22.61 -20.22
N THR A 105 6.91 -21.95 -20.41
CA THR A 105 7.15 -20.98 -21.49
C THR A 105 8.66 -20.88 -21.76
N LYS A 106 9.02 -20.26 -22.89
CA LYS A 106 10.43 -20.00 -23.22
C LYS A 106 10.87 -18.63 -22.70
N PRO A 107 12.11 -18.47 -22.19
CA PRO A 107 12.61 -17.17 -21.73
C PRO A 107 12.49 -16.06 -22.76
N GLU A 108 12.70 -16.36 -24.05
CA GLU A 108 12.61 -15.40 -25.14
C GLU A 108 11.16 -14.88 -25.30
N ALA A 109 10.18 -15.74 -25.09
CA ALA A 109 8.75 -15.34 -25.12
C ALA A 109 8.40 -14.44 -23.92
N VAL A 110 8.97 -14.73 -22.74
CA VAL A 110 8.84 -13.86 -21.55
C VAL A 110 9.47 -12.50 -21.84
N ALA A 111 10.72 -12.46 -22.33
CA ALA A 111 11.41 -11.22 -22.65
C ALA A 111 10.63 -10.37 -23.66
N ALA A 112 10.09 -10.99 -24.71
CA ALA A 112 9.27 -10.30 -25.72
C ALA A 112 7.98 -9.72 -25.11
N ALA A 113 7.29 -10.46 -24.24
CA ALA A 113 6.07 -10.00 -23.57
C ALA A 113 6.36 -8.85 -22.60
N LEU A 114 7.43 -8.94 -21.81
CA LEU A 114 7.86 -7.87 -20.92
C LEU A 114 8.21 -6.59 -21.69
N LYS A 115 8.97 -6.71 -22.79
CA LYS A 115 9.29 -5.58 -23.69
C LYS A 115 8.04 -4.93 -24.26
N LYS A 116 7.06 -5.73 -24.73
CA LYS A 116 5.76 -5.25 -25.21
C LYS A 116 4.98 -4.50 -24.12
N GLY A 117 5.09 -4.94 -22.87
CA GLY A 117 4.50 -4.30 -21.70
C GLY A 117 5.32 -3.16 -21.09
N PHE A 118 6.43 -2.71 -21.75
CA PHE A 118 7.36 -1.69 -21.24
C PHE A 118 7.98 -2.05 -19.88
N LEU A 119 8.09 -3.35 -19.58
CA LEU A 119 8.66 -3.87 -18.34
C LEU A 119 10.13 -4.25 -18.53
N LYS A 120 10.89 -4.20 -17.44
CA LYS A 120 12.28 -4.66 -17.39
C LYS A 120 12.32 -6.15 -17.04
N GLU A 121 13.49 -6.80 -17.18
CA GLU A 121 13.68 -8.20 -16.77
C GLU A 121 13.44 -8.44 -15.28
N LEU A 122 13.87 -7.49 -14.45
CA LEU A 122 13.45 -7.40 -13.05
C LEU A 122 12.14 -6.64 -13.02
N VAL A 123 11.03 -7.37 -12.99
CA VAL A 123 9.69 -6.79 -13.00
C VAL A 123 9.37 -6.21 -11.63
N GLU A 124 9.05 -4.94 -11.59
CA GLU A 124 8.52 -4.31 -10.40
C GLU A 124 7.07 -4.78 -10.19
N THR A 125 6.91 -5.65 -9.20
CA THR A 125 5.68 -6.38 -8.90
C THR A 125 5.03 -5.78 -7.67
N SER A 126 3.77 -5.36 -7.78
CA SER A 126 2.98 -4.85 -6.66
C SER A 126 2.62 -5.97 -5.68
N VAL A 127 2.42 -5.60 -4.42
CA VAL A 127 1.73 -6.42 -3.41
C VAL A 127 0.54 -5.60 -2.90
N ASN A 128 -0.66 -6.00 -3.31
CA ASN A 128 -1.91 -5.35 -2.96
C ASN A 128 -2.70 -6.22 -2.00
N THR A 129 -3.28 -5.62 -0.98
CA THR A 129 -4.23 -6.23 -0.04
C THR A 129 -5.57 -5.50 -0.12
N TYR A 130 -6.62 -6.08 0.43
CA TYR A 130 -7.95 -5.52 0.31
C TYR A 130 -8.68 -5.53 1.64
N LEU A 131 -9.26 -4.39 2.02
CA LEU A 131 -10.11 -4.26 3.19
C LEU A 131 -11.56 -4.13 2.73
N VAL A 132 -12.46 -4.94 3.28
CA VAL A 132 -13.89 -4.92 3.02
C VAL A 132 -14.63 -4.54 4.29
N ASN A 133 -15.29 -3.41 4.28
CA ASN A 133 -16.21 -3.00 5.32
C ASN A 133 -17.64 -3.36 4.88
N THR A 134 -18.25 -4.34 5.53
CA THR A 134 -19.60 -4.81 5.24
C THR A 134 -20.68 -4.00 5.98
N GLY A 135 -20.28 -2.98 6.74
CA GLY A 135 -21.16 -2.26 7.67
C GLY A 135 -21.32 -2.96 9.02
N SER A 136 -21.12 -4.29 9.07
CA SER A 136 -21.18 -5.09 10.32
C SER A 136 -19.85 -5.71 10.70
N LYS A 137 -18.95 -5.92 9.74
CA LYS A 137 -17.62 -6.51 9.90
C LYS A 137 -16.60 -5.78 9.06
N LEU A 138 -15.41 -5.61 9.60
CA LEU A 138 -14.23 -5.15 8.90
C LEU A 138 -13.33 -6.34 8.61
N VAL A 139 -13.25 -6.74 7.35
CA VAL A 139 -12.55 -7.93 6.86
C VAL A 139 -11.33 -7.53 6.05
N LEU A 140 -10.14 -7.93 6.48
CA LEU A 140 -8.91 -7.72 5.73
C LEU A 140 -8.55 -8.99 4.95
N ILE A 141 -8.30 -8.86 3.65
CA ILE A 141 -7.87 -9.97 2.80
C ILE A 141 -6.39 -9.77 2.47
N ASP A 142 -5.56 -10.69 2.95
CA ASP A 142 -4.10 -10.68 3.02
C ASP A 142 -3.52 -9.49 3.82
N THR A 143 -2.27 -9.58 4.21
CA THR A 143 -1.65 -8.61 5.11
C THR A 143 -0.34 -8.01 4.58
N GLY A 144 0.05 -8.32 3.35
CA GLY A 144 1.34 -7.90 2.81
C GLY A 144 2.51 -8.69 3.41
N ALA A 145 3.71 -8.24 3.10
CA ALA A 145 4.97 -8.92 3.43
C ALA A 145 5.63 -8.43 4.72
N ALA A 146 5.28 -7.25 5.20
CA ALA A 146 6.07 -6.55 6.21
C ALA A 146 7.58 -6.58 5.86
N GLY A 147 8.44 -7.11 6.73
CA GLY A 147 9.89 -7.23 6.48
C GLY A 147 10.34 -8.54 5.84
N LEU A 148 9.43 -9.47 5.49
CA LEU A 148 9.80 -10.82 5.07
C LEU A 148 10.25 -10.93 3.61
N PHE A 149 9.87 -9.98 2.74
CA PHE A 149 10.11 -10.11 1.30
C PHE A 149 10.79 -8.87 0.68
N GLY A 150 11.63 -8.20 1.45
CA GLY A 150 12.49 -7.11 1.01
C GLY A 150 12.11 -5.73 1.55
N PRO A 151 13.03 -4.75 1.42
CA PRO A 151 12.91 -3.46 2.11
C PRO A 151 11.95 -2.45 1.45
N THR A 152 11.37 -2.80 0.29
CA THR A 152 10.46 -1.92 -0.46
C THR A 152 8.99 -2.26 -0.26
N LEU A 153 8.73 -3.25 0.60
CA LEU A 153 7.41 -3.68 1.08
C LEU A 153 7.23 -3.28 2.56
N GLY A 154 6.11 -3.62 3.16
CA GLY A 154 5.82 -3.35 4.57
C GLY A 154 5.08 -2.03 4.81
N ASN A 155 4.44 -1.46 3.79
CA ASN A 155 3.68 -0.21 3.93
C ASN A 155 2.19 -0.44 4.20
N MET A 156 1.71 -1.68 4.25
CA MET A 156 0.29 -2.00 4.37
C MET A 156 -0.32 -1.39 5.63
N LEU A 157 0.29 -1.55 6.80
CA LEU A 157 -0.24 -0.99 8.06
C LEU A 157 -0.31 0.55 8.02
N SER A 158 0.72 1.22 7.51
CA SER A 158 0.72 2.68 7.40
C SER A 158 -0.32 3.19 6.41
N ASN A 159 -0.53 2.47 5.31
CA ASN A 159 -1.55 2.80 4.32
C ASN A 159 -2.97 2.48 4.80
N LEU A 160 -3.17 1.42 5.61
CA LEU A 160 -4.41 1.15 6.32
C LEU A 160 -4.79 2.32 7.25
N GLN A 161 -3.81 2.81 8.02
CA GLN A 161 -4.02 3.95 8.92
C GLN A 161 -4.29 5.24 8.14
N ALA A 162 -3.58 5.48 7.05
CA ALA A 162 -3.84 6.63 6.17
C ALA A 162 -5.23 6.54 5.50
N ALA A 163 -5.75 5.33 5.27
CA ALA A 163 -7.11 5.11 4.80
C ALA A 163 -8.18 5.35 5.90
N GLY A 164 -7.78 5.66 7.15
CA GLY A 164 -8.66 6.00 8.24
C GLY A 164 -9.08 4.83 9.14
N TYR A 165 -8.47 3.65 8.96
CA TYR A 165 -8.73 2.47 9.78
C TYR A 165 -7.55 2.18 10.71
N LYS A 166 -7.85 1.58 11.88
CA LYS A 166 -6.84 1.10 12.82
C LYS A 166 -6.80 -0.42 12.79
N PRO A 167 -5.61 -1.04 12.98
CA PRO A 167 -5.48 -2.50 13.02
C PRO A 167 -6.40 -3.17 14.05
N GLU A 168 -6.64 -2.51 15.20
CA GLU A 168 -7.50 -3.02 16.27
C GLU A 168 -8.99 -3.06 15.90
N GLN A 169 -9.39 -2.41 14.81
CA GLN A 169 -10.77 -2.40 14.30
C GLN A 169 -11.05 -3.58 13.37
N VAL A 170 -10.02 -4.28 12.89
CA VAL A 170 -10.19 -5.42 12.00
C VAL A 170 -10.78 -6.59 12.79
N ASP A 171 -11.95 -7.05 12.36
CA ASP A 171 -12.67 -8.17 12.98
C ASP A 171 -12.13 -9.52 12.52
N GLU A 172 -11.86 -9.63 11.23
CA GLU A 172 -11.40 -10.88 10.62
C GLU A 172 -10.33 -10.62 9.57
N ILE A 173 -9.37 -11.53 9.48
CA ILE A 173 -8.34 -11.55 8.42
C ILE A 173 -8.51 -12.84 7.65
N TYR A 174 -8.65 -12.73 6.35
CA TYR A 174 -8.76 -13.85 5.43
C TYR A 174 -7.49 -13.95 4.59
N ILE A 175 -6.78 -15.05 4.69
CA ILE A 175 -5.54 -15.28 3.94
C ILE A 175 -5.86 -16.09 2.70
N THR A 176 -5.42 -15.58 1.54
CA THR A 176 -5.53 -16.31 0.27
C THR A 176 -4.66 -17.55 0.26
N HIS A 177 -3.42 -17.41 0.76
CA HIS A 177 -2.45 -18.50 0.95
C HIS A 177 -1.26 -18.03 1.82
N MET A 178 -0.40 -18.97 2.23
CA MET A 178 0.57 -18.68 3.28
C MET A 178 1.98 -18.30 2.77
N HIS A 179 2.14 -17.70 1.59
CA HIS A 179 3.42 -17.10 1.21
C HIS A 179 3.69 -15.79 1.98
N ALA A 180 4.97 -15.42 2.07
CA ALA A 180 5.45 -14.35 2.94
C ALA A 180 4.82 -12.97 2.64
N ASP A 181 4.51 -12.70 1.39
CA ASP A 181 3.90 -11.44 0.94
C ASP A 181 2.37 -11.37 1.13
N HIS A 182 1.77 -12.42 1.70
CA HIS A 182 0.36 -12.46 2.10
C HIS A 182 0.18 -12.54 3.61
N VAL A 183 1.12 -13.20 4.32
CA VAL A 183 1.02 -13.39 5.77
C VAL A 183 1.99 -12.54 6.60
N GLY A 184 3.00 -11.92 5.97
CA GLY A 184 4.07 -11.23 6.70
C GLY A 184 3.58 -10.11 7.61
N GLY A 185 2.57 -9.35 7.17
CA GLY A 185 1.98 -8.26 7.93
C GLY A 185 1.06 -8.69 9.08
N LEU A 186 0.87 -9.99 9.33
CA LEU A 186 0.21 -10.50 10.53
C LEU A 186 0.96 -10.10 11.80
N MET A 187 2.25 -9.87 11.69
CA MET A 187 3.10 -9.49 12.83
C MET A 187 3.67 -8.08 12.64
N GLU A 188 3.62 -7.29 13.70
CA GLU A 188 4.38 -6.04 13.81
C GLU A 188 5.45 -6.23 14.89
N LYS A 189 6.73 -6.33 14.46
CA LYS A 189 7.84 -6.73 15.33
C LYS A 189 7.57 -8.09 15.98
N SER A 190 7.33 -8.13 17.29
CA SER A 190 7.04 -9.36 18.06
C SER A 190 5.60 -9.46 18.55
N ALA A 191 4.71 -8.55 18.12
CA ALA A 191 3.31 -8.52 18.52
C ALA A 191 2.37 -8.87 17.36
N LEU A 192 1.16 -9.32 17.67
CA LEU A 192 0.10 -9.45 16.67
C LEU A 192 -0.26 -8.05 16.14
N ALA A 193 -0.15 -7.86 14.84
CA ALA A 193 -0.49 -6.58 14.21
C ALA A 193 -2.00 -6.28 14.34
N PHE A 194 -2.83 -7.33 14.38
CA PHE A 194 -4.30 -7.23 14.49
C PHE A 194 -4.79 -7.97 15.73
N PRO A 195 -4.67 -7.36 16.93
CA PRO A 195 -4.87 -8.06 18.20
C PRO A 195 -6.31 -8.53 18.42
N ASN A 196 -7.30 -7.95 17.76
CA ASN A 196 -8.72 -8.29 17.92
C ASN A 196 -9.25 -9.24 16.84
N ALA A 197 -8.51 -9.41 15.74
CA ALA A 197 -8.97 -10.16 14.58
C ALA A 197 -8.97 -11.68 14.81
N THR A 198 -9.95 -12.36 14.21
CA THR A 198 -9.91 -13.80 13.97
C THR A 198 -9.22 -14.05 12.63
N LEU A 199 -8.18 -14.88 12.64
CA LEU A 199 -7.45 -15.27 11.42
C LEU A 199 -8.13 -16.47 10.77
N ARG A 200 -8.46 -16.36 9.50
CA ARG A 200 -9.10 -17.42 8.69
C ARG A 200 -8.17 -17.88 7.58
N ILE A 201 -7.81 -19.13 7.58
CA ILE A 201 -6.94 -19.76 6.56
C ILE A 201 -7.54 -21.09 6.15
N ASN A 202 -7.39 -21.45 4.87
CA ASN A 202 -7.78 -22.77 4.40
C ASN A 202 -6.96 -23.85 5.12
N LYS A 203 -7.65 -24.90 5.57
CA LYS A 203 -7.03 -26.00 6.36
C LYS A 203 -5.89 -26.68 5.61
N ALA A 204 -6.00 -26.84 4.29
CA ALA A 204 -4.95 -27.48 3.51
C ALA A 204 -3.64 -26.65 3.48
N ASP A 205 -3.74 -25.32 3.54
CA ASP A 205 -2.55 -24.46 3.65
C ASP A 205 -1.92 -24.53 5.04
N THR A 206 -2.73 -24.47 6.10
CA THR A 206 -2.21 -24.62 7.48
C THR A 206 -1.57 -25.98 7.71
N ASP A 207 -2.19 -27.06 7.25
CA ASP A 207 -1.64 -28.42 7.36
C ASP A 207 -0.31 -28.59 6.62
N TYR A 208 -0.14 -27.87 5.50
CA TYR A 208 1.07 -27.94 4.69
C TYR A 208 2.18 -27.04 5.25
N TRP A 209 1.91 -25.73 5.39
CA TRP A 209 2.94 -24.73 5.70
C TRP A 209 3.34 -24.66 7.17
N LEU A 210 2.50 -25.12 8.12
CA LEU A 210 2.84 -25.18 9.55
C LEU A 210 3.44 -26.54 9.96
N SER A 211 3.69 -27.42 9.00
CA SER A 211 4.27 -28.75 9.25
C SER A 211 5.80 -28.70 9.23
N GLU A 212 6.44 -28.91 10.38
CA GLU A 212 7.90 -29.09 10.46
C GLU A 212 8.39 -30.28 9.61
N ALA A 213 7.60 -31.35 9.53
CA ALA A 213 7.93 -32.50 8.69
C ALA A 213 8.00 -32.11 7.21
N ASN A 214 7.03 -31.34 6.70
CA ASN A 214 7.05 -30.84 5.33
C ASN A 214 8.22 -29.88 5.09
N MET A 215 8.49 -28.96 6.05
CA MET A 215 9.62 -28.05 5.98
C MET A 215 10.96 -28.82 5.88
N ASN A 216 11.12 -29.85 6.74
CA ASN A 216 12.34 -30.66 6.75
C ASN A 216 12.54 -31.48 5.47
N ALA A 217 11.45 -31.92 4.85
CA ALA A 217 11.46 -32.65 3.57
C ALA A 217 11.62 -31.73 2.34
N ALA A 218 11.39 -30.44 2.50
CA ALA A 218 11.47 -29.47 1.41
C ALA A 218 12.91 -29.21 0.96
N PRO A 219 13.14 -28.89 -0.32
CA PRO A 219 14.44 -28.41 -0.79
C PRO A 219 14.89 -27.18 0.03
N GLU A 220 16.22 -27.04 0.22
CA GLU A 220 16.78 -25.96 1.05
C GLU A 220 16.27 -24.56 0.65
N GLY A 221 16.19 -24.28 -0.65
CA GLY A 221 15.69 -23.01 -1.16
C GLY A 221 14.20 -22.75 -0.91
N ALA A 222 13.42 -23.77 -0.52
CA ALA A 222 11.99 -23.65 -0.22
C ALA A 222 11.69 -23.55 1.30
N LYS A 223 12.67 -23.84 2.15
CA LYS A 223 12.46 -23.81 3.62
C LYS A 223 12.08 -22.41 4.14
N GLY A 224 12.57 -21.36 3.50
CA GLY A 224 12.24 -19.99 3.85
C GLY A 224 10.74 -19.66 3.77
N PHE A 225 10.01 -20.30 2.87
CA PHE A 225 8.55 -20.13 2.77
C PHE A 225 7.86 -20.68 4.03
N PHE A 226 8.23 -21.89 4.48
CA PHE A 226 7.72 -22.48 5.71
C PHE A 226 8.06 -21.64 6.94
N GLN A 227 9.30 -21.18 7.04
CA GLN A 227 9.76 -20.35 8.16
C GLN A 227 8.98 -19.03 8.23
N GLY A 228 8.77 -18.37 7.11
CA GLY A 228 7.96 -17.15 7.02
C GLY A 228 6.49 -17.39 7.43
N ALA A 229 5.89 -18.46 6.92
CA ALA A 229 4.53 -18.87 7.28
C ALA A 229 4.38 -19.15 8.78
N MET A 230 5.29 -19.98 9.34
CA MET A 230 5.31 -20.31 10.76
C MET A 230 5.52 -19.08 11.65
N ALA A 231 6.46 -18.22 11.31
CA ALA A 231 6.75 -17.01 12.08
C ALA A 231 5.56 -16.05 12.12
N SER A 232 4.77 -15.99 11.05
CA SER A 232 3.61 -15.11 10.93
C SER A 232 2.35 -15.69 11.59
N VAL A 233 2.09 -16.98 11.42
CA VAL A 233 0.80 -17.60 11.79
C VAL A 233 0.81 -18.27 13.16
N ASN A 234 1.93 -18.91 13.59
CA ASN A 234 1.99 -19.57 14.89
C ASN A 234 1.65 -18.67 16.08
N PRO A 235 2.00 -17.36 16.10
CA PRO A 235 1.55 -16.47 17.17
C PRO A 235 0.01 -16.35 17.29
N TYR A 236 -0.71 -16.37 16.16
CA TYR A 236 -2.18 -16.41 16.16
C TYR A 236 -2.73 -17.76 16.63
N VAL A 237 -2.07 -18.86 16.28
CA VAL A 237 -2.39 -20.20 16.82
C VAL A 237 -2.24 -20.21 18.34
N ALA A 238 -1.10 -19.73 18.84
CA ALA A 238 -0.82 -19.66 20.28
C ALA A 238 -1.81 -18.77 21.05
N ALA A 239 -2.29 -17.71 20.40
CA ALA A 239 -3.30 -16.80 20.96
C ALA A 239 -4.74 -17.32 20.85
N GLY A 240 -4.96 -18.51 20.26
CA GLY A 240 -6.30 -19.09 20.04
C GLY A 240 -7.13 -18.30 19.00
N LYS A 241 -6.49 -17.58 18.09
CA LYS A 241 -7.12 -16.68 17.11
C LYS A 241 -7.19 -17.24 15.69
N LEU A 242 -6.61 -18.40 15.44
CA LEU A 242 -6.74 -19.10 14.16
C LEU A 242 -8.03 -19.94 14.13
N SER A 243 -8.81 -19.76 13.06
CA SER A 243 -9.96 -20.59 12.73
C SER A 243 -9.86 -21.00 11.26
N THR A 244 -9.62 -22.27 11.02
CA THR A 244 -9.50 -22.81 9.67
C THR A 244 -10.86 -23.07 9.05
N PHE A 245 -10.89 -23.12 7.72
CA PHE A 245 -12.05 -23.57 6.94
C PHE A 245 -11.58 -24.56 5.86
N ASP A 246 -12.50 -25.36 5.35
CA ASP A 246 -12.19 -26.29 4.26
C ASP A 246 -12.34 -25.59 2.90
N SER A 247 -13.12 -26.10 1.99
CA SER A 247 -13.34 -25.49 0.69
C SER A 247 -14.47 -24.45 0.72
N ASN A 248 -15.12 -24.19 -0.36
CA ASN A 248 -16.15 -23.18 -0.59
C ASN A 248 -17.07 -22.91 0.61
N THR A 249 -16.77 -21.88 1.40
CA THR A 249 -17.42 -21.56 2.66
C THR A 249 -17.79 -20.09 2.69
N GLU A 250 -19.03 -19.75 3.07
CA GLU A 250 -19.40 -18.39 3.42
C GLU A 250 -18.85 -18.11 4.84
N LEU A 251 -17.99 -17.11 4.95
CA LEU A 251 -17.29 -16.78 6.21
C LEU A 251 -18.04 -15.72 7.01
N VAL A 252 -18.48 -14.68 6.32
CA VAL A 252 -19.44 -13.68 6.81
C VAL A 252 -20.45 -13.38 5.70
N PRO A 253 -21.65 -12.88 6.00
CA PRO A 253 -22.64 -12.57 4.97
C PRO A 253 -22.06 -11.69 3.86
N GLY A 254 -22.12 -12.19 2.62
CA GLY A 254 -21.60 -11.51 1.43
C GLY A 254 -20.10 -11.68 1.18
N VAL A 255 -19.36 -12.44 2.01
CA VAL A 255 -17.94 -12.76 1.76
C VAL A 255 -17.72 -14.27 1.86
N ARG A 256 -17.36 -14.89 0.73
CA ARG A 256 -17.21 -16.33 0.57
C ARG A 256 -15.81 -16.71 0.15
N ALA A 257 -15.26 -17.73 0.80
CA ALA A 257 -14.06 -18.44 0.34
C ALA A 257 -14.40 -19.34 -0.85
N VAL A 258 -13.58 -19.32 -1.88
CA VAL A 258 -13.71 -20.16 -3.09
C VAL A 258 -12.38 -20.86 -3.32
N ALA A 259 -12.40 -22.19 -3.30
CA ALA A 259 -11.19 -23.01 -3.51
C ALA A 259 -10.59 -22.79 -4.90
N ALA A 260 -9.30 -22.45 -4.94
CA ALA A 260 -8.53 -22.25 -6.16
C ALA A 260 -7.13 -22.89 -6.03
N PHE A 261 -7.09 -24.10 -5.52
CA PHE A 261 -5.87 -24.84 -5.17
C PHE A 261 -4.88 -24.98 -6.34
N GLY A 262 -3.61 -25.10 -6.04
CA GLY A 262 -2.54 -25.31 -7.00
C GLY A 262 -1.36 -24.38 -6.83
N HIS A 263 -1.57 -23.09 -6.70
CA HIS A 263 -0.50 -22.17 -6.30
C HIS A 263 0.06 -22.60 -4.94
N THR A 264 -0.83 -22.75 -3.96
CA THR A 264 -0.57 -23.52 -2.75
C THR A 264 -1.65 -24.60 -2.59
N PRO A 265 -1.47 -25.58 -1.66
CA PRO A 265 -2.46 -26.63 -1.42
C PRO A 265 -3.84 -26.13 -1.02
N GLY A 266 -3.91 -25.00 -0.32
CA GLY A 266 -5.14 -24.37 0.15
C GLY A 266 -5.43 -23.00 -0.45
N HIS A 267 -4.78 -22.62 -1.56
CA HIS A 267 -5.00 -21.31 -2.18
C HIS A 267 -6.49 -21.02 -2.39
N THR A 268 -6.93 -19.86 -1.93
CA THR A 268 -8.33 -19.45 -1.86
C THR A 268 -8.53 -18.09 -2.52
N VAL A 269 -9.56 -17.99 -3.33
CA VAL A 269 -10.11 -16.74 -3.86
C VAL A 269 -11.26 -16.30 -2.94
N TYR A 270 -11.42 -15.02 -2.70
CA TYR A 270 -12.56 -14.51 -1.94
C TYR A 270 -13.54 -13.80 -2.85
N ALA A 271 -14.78 -14.27 -2.86
CA ALA A 271 -15.91 -13.63 -3.53
C ALA A 271 -16.60 -12.69 -2.54
N VAL A 272 -16.72 -11.41 -2.93
CA VAL A 272 -17.40 -10.36 -2.19
C VAL A 272 -18.62 -9.95 -3.01
N GLU A 273 -19.81 -10.03 -2.41
CA GLU A 273 -21.07 -9.76 -3.11
C GLU A 273 -21.99 -8.87 -2.26
N SER A 274 -22.50 -7.80 -2.85
CA SER A 274 -23.45 -6.88 -2.21
C SER A 274 -24.36 -6.26 -3.26
N LYS A 275 -25.69 -6.30 -3.03
CA LYS A 275 -26.72 -5.70 -3.92
C LYS A 275 -26.61 -6.12 -5.40
N GLY A 276 -26.17 -7.34 -5.65
CA GLY A 276 -25.99 -7.87 -7.01
C GLY A 276 -24.68 -7.48 -7.69
N GLU A 277 -23.84 -6.66 -7.05
CA GLU A 277 -22.48 -6.41 -7.48
C GLU A 277 -21.51 -7.45 -6.91
N LYS A 278 -20.49 -7.81 -7.69
CA LYS A 278 -19.58 -8.90 -7.38
C LYS A 278 -18.13 -8.51 -7.65
N LEU A 279 -17.27 -8.81 -6.67
CA LEU A 279 -15.82 -8.67 -6.73
C LEU A 279 -15.18 -10.00 -6.34
N LEU A 280 -14.22 -10.50 -7.13
CA LEU A 280 -13.39 -11.64 -6.77
C LEU A 280 -11.95 -11.19 -6.50
N LEU A 281 -11.46 -11.44 -5.29
CA LEU A 281 -10.09 -11.20 -4.88
C LEU A 281 -9.29 -12.48 -5.12
N TRP A 282 -8.40 -12.45 -6.12
CA TRP A 282 -7.84 -13.67 -6.71
C TRP A 282 -6.57 -14.19 -6.05
N GLY A 283 -5.95 -13.40 -5.15
CA GLY A 283 -4.63 -13.77 -4.63
C GLY A 283 -3.66 -14.04 -5.78
N ASP A 284 -3.01 -15.19 -5.76
CA ASP A 284 -1.95 -15.58 -6.68
C ASP A 284 -2.40 -16.53 -7.81
N LEU A 285 -3.63 -16.36 -8.28
CA LEU A 285 -4.03 -17.00 -9.53
C LEU A 285 -3.15 -16.55 -10.72
N MET A 286 -2.54 -15.37 -10.62
CA MET A 286 -1.59 -14.85 -11.60
C MET A 286 -0.62 -13.83 -10.99
N HIS A 287 0.56 -13.67 -11.61
CA HIS A 287 1.65 -12.81 -11.12
C HIS A 287 2.08 -11.73 -12.13
N VAL A 288 1.97 -12.00 -13.43
CA VAL A 288 2.49 -11.10 -14.47
C VAL A 288 1.45 -10.86 -15.55
N ALA A 289 0.79 -9.70 -15.48
CA ALA A 289 -0.26 -9.29 -16.41
C ALA A 289 0.21 -9.33 -17.86
N ALA A 290 1.42 -8.81 -18.13
CA ALA A 290 1.98 -8.70 -19.49
C ALA A 290 2.10 -10.03 -20.26
N ILE A 291 2.09 -11.16 -19.54
CA ILE A 291 2.20 -12.48 -20.18
C ILE A 291 1.03 -13.40 -19.85
N GLN A 292 0.59 -13.47 -18.60
CA GLN A 292 -0.40 -14.46 -18.19
C GLN A 292 -1.82 -14.14 -18.65
N PHE A 293 -2.15 -12.87 -18.89
CA PHE A 293 -3.43 -12.54 -19.56
C PHE A 293 -3.45 -13.03 -21.01
N GLU A 294 -2.36 -12.86 -21.76
CA GLU A 294 -2.28 -13.35 -23.14
C GLU A 294 -2.12 -14.87 -23.21
N LYS A 295 -1.37 -15.45 -22.25
CA LYS A 295 -1.06 -16.90 -22.17
C LYS A 295 -1.34 -17.44 -20.76
N PRO A 296 -2.60 -17.75 -20.42
CA PRO A 296 -2.96 -18.26 -19.09
C PRO A 296 -2.31 -19.59 -18.70
N SER A 297 -1.69 -20.29 -19.66
CA SER A 297 -0.94 -21.52 -19.41
C SER A 297 0.45 -21.31 -18.81
N VAL A 298 0.97 -20.08 -18.83
CA VAL A 298 2.25 -19.78 -18.21
C VAL A 298 2.12 -19.88 -16.70
N THR A 299 2.98 -20.69 -16.09
CA THR A 299 3.02 -20.98 -14.64
C THR A 299 4.23 -20.32 -13.99
N ILE A 300 4.39 -20.45 -12.67
CA ILE A 300 5.50 -19.86 -11.94
C ILE A 300 6.14 -20.89 -11.00
N GLN A 301 7.41 -20.74 -10.67
CA GLN A 301 8.14 -21.67 -9.79
C GLN A 301 7.57 -21.72 -8.35
N PHE A 302 6.74 -20.74 -7.97
CA PHE A 302 6.08 -20.69 -6.66
C PHE A 302 4.87 -21.63 -6.56
N ASP A 303 4.36 -22.15 -7.71
CA ASP A 303 3.22 -23.07 -7.71
C ASP A 303 3.62 -24.44 -7.12
N THR A 304 2.94 -24.88 -6.07
CA THR A 304 3.12 -26.24 -5.51
C THR A 304 2.57 -27.31 -6.45
N ASN A 305 1.54 -26.98 -7.24
CA ASN A 305 0.99 -27.81 -8.31
C ASN A 305 0.64 -26.91 -9.50
N SER A 306 1.60 -26.71 -10.39
CA SER A 306 1.48 -25.81 -11.54
C SER A 306 0.36 -26.22 -12.52
N THR A 307 0.10 -27.53 -12.70
CA THR A 307 -1.00 -28.02 -13.54
C THR A 307 -2.36 -27.62 -12.99
N GLN A 308 -2.55 -27.73 -11.69
CA GLN A 308 -3.80 -27.36 -11.04
C GLN A 308 -3.96 -25.82 -10.99
N ALA A 309 -2.87 -25.09 -10.70
CA ALA A 309 -2.85 -23.62 -10.76
C ALA A 309 -3.23 -23.09 -12.14
N GLU A 310 -2.66 -23.66 -13.22
CA GLU A 310 -3.01 -23.33 -14.60
C GLU A 310 -4.50 -23.58 -14.88
N LYS A 311 -5.03 -24.75 -14.48
CA LYS A 311 -6.44 -25.10 -14.68
C LYS A 311 -7.37 -24.10 -14.00
N ASN A 312 -7.09 -23.75 -12.73
CA ASN A 312 -7.90 -22.79 -11.97
C ASN A 312 -7.79 -21.37 -12.55
N ARG A 313 -6.60 -20.94 -12.96
CA ARG A 313 -6.40 -19.64 -13.63
C ARG A 313 -7.21 -19.55 -14.92
N LYS A 314 -7.14 -20.56 -15.79
CA LYS A 314 -7.91 -20.59 -17.04
C LYS A 314 -9.41 -20.52 -16.79
N LYS A 315 -9.91 -21.26 -15.80
CA LYS A 315 -11.30 -21.23 -15.38
C LYS A 315 -11.71 -19.82 -14.90
N ALA A 316 -10.95 -19.26 -13.96
CA ALA A 316 -11.25 -17.94 -13.38
C ALA A 316 -11.24 -16.83 -14.44
N PHE A 317 -10.27 -16.86 -15.38
CA PHE A 317 -10.21 -15.87 -16.46
C PHE A 317 -11.42 -15.97 -17.40
N ALA A 318 -11.84 -17.19 -17.74
CA ALA A 318 -12.99 -17.42 -18.59
C ALA A 318 -14.30 -16.96 -17.91
N GLU A 319 -14.46 -17.26 -16.63
CA GLU A 319 -15.62 -16.83 -15.84
C GLU A 319 -15.66 -15.31 -15.71
N ALA A 320 -14.55 -14.66 -15.32
CA ALA A 320 -14.48 -13.20 -15.19
C ALA A 320 -14.79 -12.49 -16.50
N ALA A 321 -14.26 -12.97 -17.61
CA ALA A 321 -14.51 -12.38 -18.93
C ALA A 321 -15.96 -12.60 -19.43
N LYS A 322 -16.60 -13.69 -19.02
CA LYS A 322 -18.00 -14.00 -19.36
C LYS A 322 -18.98 -13.23 -18.50
N GLU A 323 -18.76 -13.18 -17.18
CA GLU A 323 -19.70 -12.61 -16.22
C GLU A 323 -19.49 -11.10 -16.02
N GLY A 324 -18.30 -10.59 -16.31
CA GLY A 324 -17.99 -9.15 -16.25
C GLY A 324 -17.88 -8.57 -14.85
N TYR A 325 -17.76 -9.40 -13.80
CA TYR A 325 -17.56 -8.93 -12.43
C TYR A 325 -16.20 -8.25 -12.24
N ILE A 326 -16.04 -7.50 -11.15
CA ILE A 326 -14.78 -6.88 -10.78
C ILE A 326 -13.80 -7.95 -10.26
N VAL A 327 -12.54 -7.80 -10.60
CA VAL A 327 -11.45 -8.64 -10.11
C VAL A 327 -10.45 -7.79 -9.34
N GLY A 328 -10.00 -8.28 -8.18
CA GLY A 328 -8.89 -7.72 -7.42
C GLY A 328 -7.67 -8.64 -7.48
N LEU A 329 -6.51 -8.07 -7.79
CA LEU A 329 -5.26 -8.78 -8.10
C LEU A 329 -4.13 -8.31 -7.19
N THR A 330 -3.43 -9.24 -6.55
CA THR A 330 -2.32 -8.92 -5.66
C THR A 330 -1.14 -8.34 -6.44
N HIS A 331 -0.76 -8.92 -7.58
CA HIS A 331 0.48 -8.63 -8.29
C HIS A 331 0.33 -7.79 -9.56
N VAL A 332 -0.79 -7.11 -9.72
CA VAL A 332 -0.99 -6.12 -10.79
C VAL A 332 -0.81 -4.71 -10.22
N ALA A 333 -0.41 -3.77 -11.09
CA ALA A 333 -0.21 -2.37 -10.70
C ALA A 333 -1.37 -1.85 -9.84
N PHE A 334 -1.05 -1.23 -8.72
CA PHE A 334 -2.02 -0.66 -7.77
C PHE A 334 -3.06 0.24 -8.49
N PRO A 335 -4.36 0.16 -8.15
CA PRO A 335 -4.99 -0.57 -7.05
C PRO A 335 -5.29 -2.06 -7.33
N GLY A 336 -4.89 -2.61 -8.47
CA GLY A 336 -5.14 -4.00 -8.83
C GLY A 336 -6.60 -4.35 -9.10
N LEU A 337 -7.50 -3.37 -9.26
CA LEU A 337 -8.93 -3.56 -9.47
C LEU A 337 -9.32 -3.29 -10.92
N GLY A 338 -10.16 -4.14 -11.48
CA GLY A 338 -10.60 -4.01 -12.86
C GLY A 338 -11.48 -5.15 -13.34
N HIS A 339 -11.69 -5.19 -14.64
CA HIS A 339 -12.43 -6.24 -15.33
C HIS A 339 -11.52 -7.01 -16.29
N LEU A 340 -11.89 -8.24 -16.56
CA LEU A 340 -11.27 -9.02 -17.59
C LEU A 340 -12.24 -9.21 -18.77
N ARG A 341 -11.76 -9.04 -19.99
CA ARG A 341 -12.54 -9.39 -21.18
C ARG A 341 -11.73 -10.28 -22.09
N ALA A 342 -12.39 -11.16 -22.84
CA ALA A 342 -11.75 -11.95 -23.88
C ALA A 342 -11.10 -11.02 -24.92
N ALA A 343 -9.85 -11.32 -25.31
CA ALA A 343 -9.17 -10.58 -26.35
C ALA A 343 -9.78 -10.91 -27.73
N PRO A 344 -9.72 -9.99 -28.71
CA PRO A 344 -10.16 -10.25 -30.08
C PRO A 344 -9.47 -11.49 -30.66
N GLY A 345 -10.25 -12.33 -31.36
CA GLY A 345 -9.74 -13.59 -31.96
C GLY A 345 -9.55 -14.74 -30.96
N GLY A 346 -10.03 -14.61 -29.72
CA GLY A 346 -10.01 -15.70 -28.72
C GLY A 346 -8.61 -16.03 -28.18
N LYS A 347 -7.62 -15.15 -28.37
CA LYS A 347 -6.24 -15.36 -27.94
C LYS A 347 -5.95 -14.58 -26.65
N GLY A 348 -6.33 -15.19 -25.51
CA GLY A 348 -6.09 -14.60 -24.19
C GLY A 348 -7.12 -13.56 -23.78
N TYR A 349 -6.71 -12.67 -22.91
CA TYR A 349 -7.59 -11.70 -22.23
C TYR A 349 -6.98 -10.31 -22.22
N THR A 350 -7.83 -9.30 -22.03
CA THR A 350 -7.45 -7.90 -21.88
C THR A 350 -7.90 -7.41 -20.50
N TRP A 351 -7.01 -6.80 -19.76
CA TRP A 351 -7.28 -6.12 -18.51
C TRP A 351 -7.88 -4.74 -18.77
N VAL A 352 -8.97 -4.43 -18.09
CA VAL A 352 -9.66 -3.13 -18.13
C VAL A 352 -9.68 -2.57 -16.70
N PRO A 353 -8.76 -1.69 -16.32
CA PRO A 353 -8.67 -1.16 -14.97
C PRO A 353 -9.90 -0.31 -14.63
N LEU A 354 -10.25 -0.26 -13.34
CA LEU A 354 -11.24 0.70 -12.83
C LEU A 354 -10.67 2.13 -12.86
N ASN A 355 -11.57 3.09 -13.03
CA ASN A 355 -11.23 4.51 -12.92
C ASN A 355 -11.10 4.94 -11.46
N TYR A 356 -10.27 5.98 -11.22
CA TYR A 356 -10.28 6.70 -9.97
C TYR A 356 -11.51 7.63 -9.93
N SER A 357 -12.54 7.20 -9.21
CA SER A 357 -13.79 7.95 -9.09
C SER A 357 -14.03 8.40 -7.64
N SER A 358 -14.70 9.52 -7.44
CA SER A 358 -15.17 9.90 -6.11
C SER A 358 -16.22 8.89 -5.61
N LEU A 359 -16.22 8.62 -4.31
CA LEU A 359 -17.29 7.87 -3.67
C LEU A 359 -18.61 8.65 -3.80
N LYS A 360 -19.65 7.97 -4.20
CA LYS A 360 -21.00 8.54 -4.33
C LYS A 360 -21.93 7.89 -3.30
#